data_72d41df96b5507f834c267f9377425bb
#
_entry.id   72d41df96b5507f834c267f9377425bb
#
_cell.length_a   1.000
_cell.length_b   1.000
_cell.length_c   1.000
_cell.angle_alpha   90.00
_cell.angle_beta   90.00
_cell.angle_gamma   90.00
#
_symmetry.space_group_name_H-M   'P 1'
#
loop_
_entity.id
_entity.type
_entity.pdbx_description
1 polymer ?
#
loop_
_entity_poly.entity_id
_entity_poly.type
_entity_poly.pdbx_seq_one_letter_code
_entity_poly.pdbx_strand_id
1 'polypeptide(L)'
;MEAKSKISPRHTDWSRVPVEVLGDGTERQMIVGERVMVCRLRFAPRVVTPPHEHPHEQITLVERGRVLFTVGDEQRVAEAGDVLHFPPGSWHGATMLDEEVVLLDIFSPIREDFLDDGSSRPGGGPNL
;
A
#
# COMPACT_ATOMS: atom_id res chain seq x y z
N MET A 1 -11.58 27.34 -9.53
CA MET A 1 -12.57 26.44 -8.93
C MET A 1 -12.57 25.12 -9.67
N GLU A 2 -12.47 24.03 -8.94
CA GLU A 2 -12.47 22.72 -9.54
C GLU A 2 -13.86 22.30 -10.00
N ALA A 3 -13.91 21.59 -11.12
CA ALA A 3 -15.16 21.03 -11.61
C ALA A 3 -15.62 19.92 -10.65
N LYS A 4 -16.93 19.75 -10.55
CA LYS A 4 -17.48 18.65 -9.79
C LYS A 4 -17.13 17.33 -10.45
N SER A 5 -16.86 16.33 -9.63
CA SER A 5 -16.71 14.98 -10.10
C SER A 5 -18.03 14.45 -10.69
N LYS A 6 -17.91 13.57 -11.68
CA LYS A 6 -19.04 12.83 -12.21
C LYS A 6 -19.34 11.57 -11.41
N ILE A 7 -18.45 11.22 -10.47
CA ILE A 7 -18.62 10.03 -9.63
C ILE A 7 -19.40 10.43 -8.39
N SER A 8 -20.43 9.65 -8.07
CA SER A 8 -21.19 9.86 -6.83
C SER A 8 -20.42 9.36 -5.62
N PRO A 9 -20.65 9.97 -4.45
CA PRO A 9 -20.06 9.44 -3.22
C PRO A 9 -20.41 7.97 -3.02
N ARG A 10 -19.49 7.22 -2.44
CA ARG A 10 -19.65 5.79 -2.17
C ARG A 10 -19.46 5.53 -0.68
N HIS A 11 -20.14 4.52 -0.19
CA HIS A 11 -20.00 4.04 1.17
C HIS A 11 -19.84 2.52 1.13
N THR A 12 -18.78 2.03 1.71
CA THR A 12 -18.50 0.60 1.78
C THR A 12 -17.73 0.27 3.05
N ASP A 13 -17.38 -0.98 3.22
CA ASP A 13 -16.48 -1.42 4.29
C ASP A 13 -15.56 -2.50 3.71
N TRP A 14 -14.47 -2.78 4.40
CA TRP A 14 -13.46 -3.71 3.89
C TRP A 14 -13.99 -5.12 3.64
N SER A 15 -15.01 -5.55 4.39
CA SER A 15 -15.57 -6.90 4.18
C SER A 15 -16.23 -7.06 2.82
N ARG A 16 -16.58 -5.96 2.17
CA ARG A 16 -17.22 -5.95 0.85
C ARG A 16 -16.25 -5.68 -0.29
N VAL A 17 -15.00 -5.34 0.03
CA VAL A 17 -13.99 -5.06 -0.98
C VAL A 17 -13.29 -6.37 -1.33
N PRO A 18 -13.23 -6.74 -2.61
CA PRO A 18 -12.58 -8.00 -3.00
C PRO A 18 -11.14 -8.07 -2.54
N VAL A 19 -10.72 -9.24 -2.08
CA VAL A 19 -9.36 -9.52 -1.67
C VAL A 19 -8.60 -10.12 -2.84
N GLU A 20 -7.46 -9.52 -3.17
CA GLU A 20 -6.54 -10.07 -4.15
C GLU A 20 -5.40 -10.77 -3.42
N VAL A 21 -5.09 -11.98 -3.82
CA VAL A 21 -3.94 -12.71 -3.29
C VAL A 21 -2.77 -12.43 -4.22
N LEU A 22 -1.74 -11.76 -3.69
CA LEU A 22 -0.56 -11.37 -4.48
C LEU A 22 0.60 -12.35 -4.38
N GLY A 23 0.36 -13.53 -3.78
CA GLY A 23 1.40 -14.53 -3.56
C GLY A 23 2.14 -14.32 -2.25
N ASP A 24 2.94 -15.29 -1.84
CA ASP A 24 3.86 -15.22 -0.68
C ASP A 24 3.30 -14.60 0.61
N GLY A 25 2.02 -14.89 0.91
CA GLY A 25 1.42 -14.41 2.15
C GLY A 25 1.00 -12.95 2.12
N THR A 26 0.80 -12.38 0.95
CA THR A 26 0.35 -10.98 0.81
C THR A 26 -1.03 -10.92 0.18
N GLU A 27 -1.91 -10.13 0.80
CA GLU A 27 -3.24 -9.85 0.29
C GLU A 27 -3.45 -8.36 0.16
N ARG A 28 -4.23 -7.95 -0.83
CA ARG A 28 -4.49 -6.53 -1.10
C ARG A 28 -5.98 -6.31 -1.36
N GLN A 29 -6.51 -5.22 -0.79
CA GLN A 29 -7.84 -4.70 -1.07
C GLN A 29 -7.67 -3.24 -1.46
N MET A 30 -8.44 -2.75 -2.44
CA MET A 30 -8.28 -1.39 -2.96
C MET A 30 -9.60 -0.66 -3.05
N ILE A 31 -9.57 0.60 -2.62
CA ILE A 31 -10.62 1.59 -2.91
C ILE A 31 -9.98 2.62 -3.81
N VAL A 32 -10.49 2.73 -5.03
CA VAL A 32 -9.89 3.60 -6.05
C VAL A 32 -10.78 4.82 -6.28
N GLY A 33 -10.23 6.01 -6.00
CA GLY A 33 -10.86 7.28 -6.30
C GLY A 33 -10.41 7.83 -7.65
N GLU A 34 -10.66 9.09 -7.89
CA GLU A 34 -10.21 9.75 -9.13
C GLU A 34 -8.75 10.14 -9.08
N ARG A 35 -8.29 10.68 -7.94
CA ARG A 35 -6.93 11.20 -7.77
C ARG A 35 -6.21 10.56 -6.59
N VAL A 36 -6.91 9.76 -5.83
CA VAL A 36 -6.36 9.11 -4.65
C VAL A 36 -6.91 7.70 -4.57
N MET A 37 -6.11 6.80 -4.03
CA MET A 37 -6.56 5.44 -3.75
C MET A 37 -6.04 5.00 -2.39
N VAL A 38 -6.75 4.06 -1.79
CA VAL A 38 -6.33 3.43 -0.54
C VAL A 38 -6.19 1.94 -0.78
N CYS A 39 -5.03 1.40 -0.42
CA CYS A 39 -4.78 -0.03 -0.45
C CYS A 39 -4.64 -0.54 0.96
N ARG A 40 -5.41 -1.57 1.30
CA ARG A 40 -5.24 -2.27 2.57
C ARG A 40 -4.47 -3.54 2.27
N LEU A 41 -3.29 -3.64 2.87
CA LEU A 41 -2.37 -4.75 2.64
C LEU A 41 -2.22 -5.57 3.91
N ARG A 42 -2.34 -6.88 3.75
CA ARG A 42 -2.12 -7.82 4.84
C ARG A 42 -0.94 -8.70 4.45
N PHE A 43 0.05 -8.75 5.33
CA PHE A 43 1.27 -9.51 5.11
C PHE A 43 1.44 -10.56 6.19
N ALA A 44 1.81 -11.76 5.76
CA ALA A 44 2.28 -12.78 6.69
C ALA A 44 3.58 -12.31 7.36
N PRO A 45 3.93 -12.89 8.53
CA PRO A 45 5.22 -12.58 9.14
C PRO A 45 6.38 -12.78 8.17
N ARG A 46 7.38 -11.89 8.27
CA ARG A 46 8.66 -11.94 7.56
C ARG A 46 8.62 -11.71 6.06
N VAL A 47 7.47 -11.34 5.50
CA VAL A 47 7.41 -10.94 4.10
C VAL A 47 8.29 -9.71 3.87
N VAL A 48 9.00 -9.70 2.76
CA VAL A 48 9.88 -8.60 2.38
C VAL A 48 9.35 -7.96 1.11
N THR A 49 9.19 -6.64 1.13
CA THR A 49 8.97 -5.87 -0.07
C THR A 49 10.28 -5.15 -0.38
N PRO A 50 10.93 -5.52 -1.50
CA PRO A 50 12.25 -4.93 -1.82
C PRO A 50 12.18 -3.42 -2.00
N PRO A 51 13.28 -2.71 -1.74
CA PRO A 51 13.32 -1.27 -1.98
C PRO A 51 13.01 -0.93 -3.43
N HIS A 52 12.21 0.10 -3.59
CA HIS A 52 11.77 0.59 -4.90
C HIS A 52 11.40 2.06 -4.79
N GLU A 53 11.15 2.70 -5.93
CA GLU A 53 10.63 4.05 -5.96
C GLU A 53 9.50 4.13 -6.98
N HIS A 54 8.62 5.10 -6.79
CA HIS A 54 7.54 5.37 -7.71
C HIS A 54 7.21 6.87 -7.68
N PRO A 55 6.63 7.42 -8.76
CA PRO A 55 6.33 8.85 -8.82
C PRO A 55 5.17 9.29 -7.93
N HIS A 56 4.45 8.34 -7.36
CA HIS A 56 3.28 8.63 -6.52
C HIS A 56 3.71 9.06 -5.13
N GLU A 57 3.00 10.03 -4.57
CA GLU A 57 3.11 10.33 -3.15
C GLU A 57 2.38 9.26 -2.37
N GLN A 58 2.93 8.88 -1.22
CA GLN A 58 2.39 7.79 -0.42
C GLN A 58 2.37 8.16 1.07
N ILE A 59 1.24 7.87 1.72
CA ILE A 59 1.15 7.90 3.18
C ILE A 59 0.77 6.49 3.60
N THR A 60 1.51 5.95 4.57
CA THR A 60 1.30 4.61 5.10
C THR A 60 0.88 4.68 6.55
N LEU A 61 -0.21 4.02 6.88
CA LEU A 61 -0.71 3.88 8.24
C LEU A 61 -0.52 2.44 8.67
N VAL A 62 0.20 2.22 9.78
CA VAL A 62 0.34 0.87 10.32
C VAL A 62 -0.86 0.58 11.20
N GLU A 63 -1.71 -0.36 10.79
CA GLU A 63 -2.87 -0.77 11.57
C GLU A 63 -2.52 -1.87 12.57
N ARG A 64 -1.64 -2.79 12.19
CA ARG A 64 -1.33 -3.97 12.99
C ARG A 64 0.09 -4.43 12.73
N GLY A 65 0.73 -4.93 13.78
CA GLY A 65 2.04 -5.54 13.68
C GLY A 65 3.18 -4.53 13.70
N ARG A 66 4.36 -5.03 13.38
CA ARG A 66 5.60 -4.25 13.36
C ARG A 66 6.33 -4.49 12.07
N VAL A 67 6.86 -3.43 11.51
CA VAL A 67 7.50 -3.48 10.19
C VAL A 67 8.78 -2.65 10.21
N LEU A 68 9.84 -3.19 9.64
CA LEU A 68 11.09 -2.46 9.44
C LEU A 68 11.03 -1.79 8.08
N PHE A 69 10.93 -0.46 8.08
CA PHE A 69 11.01 0.33 6.85
C PHE A 69 12.43 0.74 6.55
N THR A 70 12.82 0.59 5.30
CA THR A 70 14.06 1.15 4.77
C THR A 70 13.70 2.34 3.89
N VAL A 71 14.25 3.52 4.22
CA VAL A 71 14.02 4.75 3.48
C VAL A 71 15.37 5.36 3.17
N GLY A 72 15.78 5.28 1.89
CA GLY A 72 17.14 5.65 1.55
C GLY A 72 18.13 4.80 2.31
N ASP A 73 19.02 5.44 3.10
CA ASP A 73 20.01 4.76 3.92
C ASP A 73 19.54 4.49 5.34
N GLU A 74 18.35 4.94 5.70
CA GLU A 74 17.85 4.80 7.06
C GLU A 74 16.91 3.62 7.20
N GLN A 75 16.92 3.03 8.39
CA GLN A 75 15.99 1.98 8.76
C GLN A 75 15.22 2.41 10.00
N ARG A 76 13.92 2.16 10.00
CA ARG A 76 13.04 2.48 11.12
C ARG A 76 12.03 1.38 11.33
N VAL A 77 11.81 1.02 12.60
CA VAL A 77 10.74 0.12 12.97
C VAL A 77 9.49 0.95 13.23
N ALA A 78 8.41 0.60 12.56
CA ALA A 78 7.11 1.20 12.78
C ALA A 78 6.16 0.15 13.33
N GLU A 79 5.21 0.61 14.15
CA GLU A 79 4.22 -0.28 14.78
C GLU A 79 2.82 0.34 14.69
N ALA A 80 1.82 -0.42 15.13
CA ALA A 80 0.42 0.02 15.06
C ALA A 80 0.25 1.42 15.65
N GLY A 81 -0.39 2.31 14.88
CA GLY A 81 -0.56 3.71 15.22
C GLY A 81 0.44 4.65 14.56
N ASP A 82 1.51 4.12 13.98
CA ASP A 82 2.50 4.95 13.30
C ASP A 82 2.03 5.34 11.91
N VAL A 83 2.49 6.51 11.48
CA VAL A 83 2.21 7.06 10.17
C VAL A 83 3.53 7.40 9.49
N LEU A 84 3.69 6.99 8.25
CA LEU A 84 4.87 7.31 7.44
C LEU A 84 4.44 8.08 6.20
N HIS A 85 5.28 9.02 5.80
CA HIS A 85 5.07 9.77 4.57
C HIS A 85 6.25 9.55 3.65
N PHE A 86 5.96 9.12 2.43
CA PHE A 86 6.96 8.93 1.38
C PHE A 86 6.69 9.90 0.25
N PRO A 87 7.51 10.97 0.13
CA PRO A 87 7.37 11.90 -1.00
C PRO A 87 7.55 11.18 -2.34
N PRO A 88 7.04 11.78 -3.44
CA PRO A 88 7.26 11.21 -4.77
C PRO A 88 8.72 10.90 -5.04
N GLY A 89 8.99 9.72 -5.59
CA GLY A 89 10.36 9.32 -5.95
C GLY A 89 11.22 8.86 -4.79
N SER A 90 10.70 8.79 -3.57
CA SER A 90 11.50 8.30 -2.44
C SER A 90 11.75 6.81 -2.57
N TRP A 91 12.99 6.41 -2.30
CA TRP A 91 13.41 5.01 -2.31
C TRP A 91 13.06 4.38 -0.99
N HIS A 92 12.21 3.36 -1.01
CA HIS A 92 11.75 2.72 0.23
C HIS A 92 11.42 1.26 0.03
N GLY A 93 11.48 0.52 1.11
CA GLY A 93 11.10 -0.89 1.17
C GLY A 93 10.68 -1.25 2.59
N ALA A 94 10.23 -2.47 2.79
CA ALA A 94 9.73 -2.91 4.07
C ALA A 94 10.00 -4.38 4.31
N THR A 95 10.30 -4.72 5.57
CA THR A 95 10.42 -6.11 6.03
C THR A 95 9.46 -6.29 7.19
N MET A 96 8.49 -7.18 7.03
CA MET A 96 7.56 -7.51 8.10
C MET A 96 8.31 -8.28 9.19
N LEU A 97 8.02 -7.98 10.46
CA LEU A 97 8.69 -8.64 11.56
C LEU A 97 7.94 -9.92 11.95
N ASP A 98 7.89 -10.25 13.23
CA ASP A 98 7.52 -11.59 13.69
C ASP A 98 6.02 -11.89 13.70
N GLU A 99 5.18 -10.92 13.38
CA GLU A 99 3.73 -11.09 13.39
C GLU A 99 3.10 -10.60 12.11
N GLU A 100 1.83 -10.90 11.92
CA GLU A 100 1.06 -10.39 10.80
C GLU A 100 1.05 -8.86 10.81
N VAL A 101 1.22 -8.24 9.65
CA VAL A 101 1.22 -6.79 9.49
C VAL A 101 0.05 -6.38 8.60
N VAL A 102 -0.67 -5.35 9.01
CA VAL A 102 -1.70 -4.73 8.20
C VAL A 102 -1.34 -3.26 8.01
N LEU A 103 -1.23 -2.86 6.75
CA LEU A 103 -0.92 -1.49 6.36
C LEU A 103 -2.07 -0.91 5.55
N LEU A 104 -2.31 0.39 5.72
CA LEU A 104 -3.11 1.17 4.79
C LEU A 104 -2.17 2.09 4.04
N ASP A 105 -2.07 1.90 2.73
CA ASP A 105 -1.28 2.76 1.86
C ASP A 105 -2.20 3.67 1.08
N ILE A 106 -1.98 4.97 1.19
CA ILE A 106 -2.73 5.98 0.47
C ILE A 106 -1.81 6.57 -0.58
N PHE A 107 -2.23 6.52 -1.84
CA PHE A 107 -1.45 7.01 -2.99
C PHE A 107 -2.16 8.14 -3.72
N SER A 108 -1.38 9.12 -4.16
CA SER A 108 -1.83 10.16 -5.08
C SER A 108 -0.70 10.50 -6.06
N PRO A 109 -0.95 10.52 -7.37
CA PRO A 109 -2.18 10.06 -8.02
C PRO A 109 -2.39 8.56 -7.85
N ILE A 110 -3.45 8.03 -8.42
CA ILE A 110 -3.74 6.60 -8.30
C ILE A 110 -2.63 5.77 -8.94
N ARG A 111 -2.39 4.58 -8.37
CA ARG A 111 -1.43 3.62 -8.91
C ARG A 111 -2.09 2.85 -10.07
N GLU A 112 -1.98 3.40 -11.26
CA GLU A 112 -2.55 2.75 -12.45
C GLU A 112 -1.93 1.38 -12.71
N ASP A 113 -0.68 1.21 -12.31
CA ASP A 113 0.01 -0.08 -12.39
C ASP A 113 -0.68 -1.17 -11.57
N PHE A 114 -1.43 -0.80 -10.51
CA PHE A 114 -2.20 -1.76 -9.72
C PHE A 114 -3.51 -2.16 -10.39
N LEU A 115 -3.94 -1.42 -11.40
CA LEU A 115 -5.22 -1.60 -12.06
C LEU A 115 -5.12 -2.35 -13.39
N ASP A 116 -3.93 -2.80 -13.76
CA ASP A 116 -3.71 -3.55 -14.99
C ASP A 116 -4.49 -4.87 -14.92
N ASP A 117 -5.58 -4.97 -15.67
CA ASP A 117 -6.44 -6.15 -15.92
C ASP A 117 -6.49 -7.23 -14.82
N GLY A 118 -6.05 -6.93 -13.61
CA GLY A 118 -6.03 -7.87 -12.51
C GLY A 118 -4.99 -8.96 -12.61
N SER A 119 -4.13 -8.92 -13.60
CA SER A 119 -3.04 -9.89 -13.70
C SER A 119 -1.94 -9.56 -12.72
N SER A 120 -1.42 -10.58 -12.05
CA SER A 120 -0.27 -10.40 -11.20
C SER A 120 0.95 -10.12 -12.06
N ARG A 121 1.80 -9.22 -11.63
CA ARG A 121 3.01 -8.89 -12.35
C ARG A 121 4.02 -10.01 -12.25
N PRO A 122 4.62 -10.40 -13.39
CA PRO A 122 5.69 -11.39 -13.36
C PRO A 122 6.81 -10.94 -12.43
N GLY A 123 7.18 -11.83 -11.50
CA GLY A 123 8.29 -11.59 -10.58
C GLY A 123 8.04 -10.50 -9.55
N GLY A 124 6.82 -10.01 -9.46
CA GLY A 124 6.51 -8.91 -8.56
C GLY A 124 5.98 -9.36 -7.23
N GLY A 125 6.59 -8.91 -6.17
CA GLY A 125 5.92 -8.79 -4.90
C GLY A 125 5.10 -7.50 -4.91
N PRO A 126 4.35 -7.22 -3.85
CA PRO A 126 3.59 -5.98 -3.77
C PRO A 126 4.54 -4.78 -3.74
N ASN A 127 4.19 -3.76 -4.50
CA ASN A 127 4.88 -2.49 -4.43
C ASN A 127 4.19 -1.63 -3.37
N LEU A 128 4.91 -1.28 -2.36
CA LEU A 128 4.41 -0.38 -1.33
C LEU A 128 4.60 1.06 -1.71
#